data_0279e762750a3170b6c1c7931b49ea0b
#
_entry.id   0279e762750a3170b6c1c7931b49ea0b
#
_cell.length_a   1.000
_cell.length_b   1.000
_cell.length_c   1.000
_cell.angle_alpha   90.00
_cell.angle_beta   90.00
_cell.angle_gamma   90.00
#
_symmetry.space_group_name_H-M   'P 1'
#
loop_
_entity.id
_entity.type
_entity.pdbx_description
1 polymer ?
#
loop_
_entity_poly.entity_id
_entity_poly.type
_entity_poly.pdbx_seq_one_letter_code
_entity_poly.pdbx_strand_id
1 'polypeptide(L)'
;MPASDRFCFSVTDGRDPDFVALCHELDEFLNQLVGGEQNRAEYIPYNALDDIHDVIVVRDGGIPVGCASFKRYDDACAEIKRVFLQEACRGQGVGRELLARLEAMAREKGYRTLILESGEPLKDAMRLYRAAGYRVIPNFGPYADMPASVCMEKRL
;
A
#
# COMPACT_ATOMS: atom_id res chain seq x y z
N MET A 1 -20.00 5.30 -17.23
CA MET A 1 -20.10 4.66 -15.91
C MET A 1 -19.04 5.22 -14.98
N PRO A 2 -19.42 5.63 -13.79
CA PRO A 2 -18.42 5.96 -12.77
C PRO A 2 -17.50 4.79 -12.48
N ALA A 3 -16.23 5.05 -12.17
CA ALA A 3 -15.27 4.01 -11.84
C ALA A 3 -15.77 3.16 -10.66
N SER A 4 -16.47 3.77 -9.71
CA SER A 4 -17.05 3.08 -8.54
C SER A 4 -18.07 1.99 -8.89
N ASP A 5 -18.72 2.04 -10.05
CA ASP A 5 -19.67 1.00 -10.47
C ASP A 5 -18.96 -0.20 -11.09
N ARG A 6 -17.78 0.00 -11.64
CA ARG A 6 -16.97 -1.05 -12.26
C ARG A 6 -16.13 -1.78 -11.23
N PHE A 7 -15.60 -1.06 -10.26
CA PHE A 7 -14.66 -1.59 -9.27
C PHE A 7 -15.35 -1.86 -7.95
N CYS A 8 -15.11 -3.06 -7.42
CA CYS A 8 -15.65 -3.51 -6.14
C CYS A 8 -14.53 -3.59 -5.10
N PHE A 9 -14.77 -3.02 -3.92
CA PHE A 9 -13.79 -3.00 -2.83
C PHE A 9 -14.29 -3.90 -1.70
N SER A 10 -13.46 -4.84 -1.26
CA SER A 10 -13.80 -5.80 -0.20
C SER A 10 -12.79 -5.76 0.92
N VAL A 11 -13.26 -5.75 2.15
CA VAL A 11 -12.40 -5.86 3.34
C VAL A 11 -12.11 -7.34 3.59
N THR A 12 -10.84 -7.65 3.84
CA THR A 12 -10.37 -9.00 4.10
C THR A 12 -9.14 -8.97 5.03
N ASP A 13 -8.37 -10.03 5.05
CA ASP A 13 -7.15 -10.11 5.85
C ASP A 13 -5.96 -10.64 5.04
N GLY A 14 -4.79 -10.71 5.68
CA GLY A 14 -3.53 -11.07 5.01
C GLY A 14 -3.45 -12.52 4.52
N ARG A 15 -4.42 -13.38 4.86
CA ARG A 15 -4.46 -14.77 4.41
C ARG A 15 -5.29 -14.96 3.14
N ASP A 16 -5.99 -13.92 2.70
CA ASP A 16 -6.80 -13.97 1.48
C ASP A 16 -5.93 -14.35 0.27
N PRO A 17 -6.26 -15.43 -0.46
CA PRO A 17 -5.47 -15.88 -1.60
C PRO A 17 -5.32 -14.83 -2.71
N ASP A 18 -6.34 -14.01 -2.92
CA ASP A 18 -6.30 -12.95 -3.92
C ASP A 18 -5.33 -11.84 -3.49
N PHE A 19 -5.34 -11.49 -2.20
CA PHE A 19 -4.36 -10.55 -1.66
C PHE A 19 -2.94 -11.09 -1.80
N VAL A 20 -2.71 -12.35 -1.43
CA VAL A 20 -1.39 -12.99 -1.55
C VAL A 20 -0.91 -12.97 -3.00
N ALA A 21 -1.79 -13.30 -3.95
CA ALA A 21 -1.45 -13.28 -5.38
C ALA A 21 -1.10 -11.86 -5.86
N LEU A 22 -1.85 -10.85 -5.43
CA LEU A 22 -1.54 -9.46 -5.77
C LEU A 22 -0.21 -9.01 -5.16
N CYS A 23 0.12 -9.49 -3.97
CA CYS A 23 1.42 -9.20 -3.36
C CYS A 23 2.58 -9.80 -4.16
N HIS A 24 2.40 -10.97 -4.74
CA HIS A 24 3.40 -11.56 -5.66
C HIS A 24 3.56 -10.71 -6.92
N GLU A 25 2.46 -10.22 -7.49
CA GLU A 25 2.54 -9.30 -8.64
C GLU A 25 3.28 -8.02 -8.28
N LEU A 26 3.03 -7.48 -7.10
CA LEU A 26 3.75 -6.30 -6.60
C LEU A 26 5.25 -6.57 -6.46
N ASP A 27 5.62 -7.71 -5.90
CA ASP A 27 7.03 -8.08 -5.75
C ASP A 27 7.73 -8.19 -7.12
N GLU A 28 7.08 -8.80 -8.11
CA GLU A 28 7.61 -8.87 -9.47
C GLU A 28 7.76 -7.49 -10.09
N PHE A 29 6.76 -6.62 -9.92
CA PHE A 29 6.82 -5.24 -10.40
C PHE A 29 8.01 -4.49 -9.78
N LEU A 30 8.17 -4.60 -8.46
CA LEU A 30 9.27 -3.95 -7.75
C LEU A 30 10.64 -4.50 -8.18
N ASN A 31 10.74 -5.82 -8.37
CA ASN A 31 11.97 -6.45 -8.83
C ASN A 31 12.37 -5.92 -10.22
N GLN A 32 11.43 -5.82 -11.14
CA GLN A 32 11.70 -5.28 -12.47
C GLN A 32 12.11 -3.82 -12.42
N LEU A 33 11.46 -3.04 -11.56
CA LEU A 33 11.71 -1.60 -11.43
C LEU A 33 13.15 -1.30 -10.99
N VAL A 34 13.72 -2.13 -10.12
CA VAL A 34 15.07 -1.92 -9.55
C VAL A 34 16.14 -2.84 -10.18
N GLY A 35 15.79 -3.61 -11.21
CA GLY A 35 16.75 -4.45 -11.95
C GLY A 35 17.01 -5.81 -11.33
N GLY A 36 16.18 -6.29 -10.41
CA GLY A 36 16.24 -7.63 -9.85
C GLY A 36 16.05 -7.69 -8.35
N GLU A 37 15.68 -8.87 -7.87
CA GLU A 37 15.40 -9.11 -6.44
C GLU A 37 16.60 -8.78 -5.55
N GLN A 38 17.81 -9.05 -6.01
CA GLN A 38 19.02 -8.76 -5.26
C GLN A 38 19.19 -7.29 -4.90
N ASN A 39 18.60 -6.38 -5.68
CA ASN A 39 18.64 -4.94 -5.40
C ASN A 39 17.62 -4.51 -4.33
N ARG A 40 16.76 -5.44 -3.90
CA ARG A 40 15.75 -5.24 -2.85
C ARG A 40 15.99 -6.10 -1.63
N ALA A 41 17.08 -6.84 -1.59
CA ALA A 41 17.31 -7.85 -0.55
C ALA A 41 17.16 -7.30 0.88
N GLU A 42 17.61 -6.07 1.13
CA GLU A 42 17.51 -5.44 2.44
C GLU A 42 16.06 -5.12 2.87
N TYR A 43 15.12 -5.01 1.91
CA TYR A 43 13.72 -4.69 2.19
C TYR A 43 12.82 -5.91 2.32
N ILE A 44 13.21 -7.04 1.76
CA ILE A 44 12.37 -8.25 1.71
C ILE A 44 11.86 -8.70 3.09
N PRO A 45 12.69 -8.72 4.16
CA PRO A 45 12.20 -9.13 5.48
C PRO A 45 11.06 -8.27 6.02
N TYR A 46 10.94 -7.02 5.55
CA TYR A 46 9.93 -6.07 6.01
C TYR A 46 8.64 -6.10 5.18
N ASN A 47 8.58 -6.98 4.17
CA ASN A 47 7.41 -7.17 3.30
C ASN A 47 6.61 -8.41 3.64
N ALA A 48 6.89 -9.07 4.78
CA ALA A 48 6.16 -10.23 5.24
C ALA A 48 4.69 -9.91 5.51
N LEU A 49 3.81 -10.88 5.27
CA LEU A 49 2.36 -10.72 5.39
C LEU A 49 1.79 -11.21 6.72
N ASP A 50 2.63 -11.77 7.58
CA ASP A 50 2.18 -12.47 8.81
C ASP A 50 1.43 -11.56 9.79
N ASP A 51 1.79 -10.28 9.85
CA ASP A 51 1.20 -9.30 10.77
C ASP A 51 0.12 -8.45 10.12
N ILE A 52 -0.28 -8.76 8.89
CA ILE A 52 -1.26 -7.96 8.17
C ILE A 52 -2.64 -8.58 8.35
N HIS A 53 -3.51 -7.86 9.06
CA HIS A 53 -4.88 -8.29 9.36
C HIS A 53 -5.93 -7.42 8.69
N ASP A 54 -5.57 -6.23 8.25
CA ASP A 54 -6.48 -5.22 7.71
C ASP A 54 -6.14 -4.96 6.26
N VAL A 55 -6.95 -5.49 5.36
CA VAL A 55 -6.71 -5.52 3.92
C VAL A 55 -7.96 -5.10 3.17
N ILE A 56 -7.76 -4.36 2.08
CA ILE A 56 -8.80 -4.12 1.07
C ILE A 56 -8.30 -4.70 -0.25
N VAL A 57 -9.13 -5.48 -0.91
CA VAL A 57 -8.91 -5.96 -2.27
C VAL A 57 -9.91 -5.28 -3.19
N VAL A 58 -9.43 -4.76 -4.32
CA VAL A 58 -10.31 -4.20 -5.35
C VAL A 58 -10.37 -5.15 -6.54
N ARG A 59 -11.58 -5.35 -7.06
CA ARG A 59 -11.86 -6.23 -8.20
C ARG A 59 -12.55 -5.45 -9.30
N ASP A 60 -12.20 -5.82 -10.52
CA ASP A 60 -12.82 -5.33 -11.74
C ASP A 60 -13.57 -6.50 -12.37
N GLY A 61 -14.91 -6.46 -12.34
CA GLY A 61 -15.71 -7.55 -12.87
C GLY A 61 -15.42 -8.90 -12.21
N GLY A 62 -15.09 -8.90 -10.91
CA GLY A 62 -14.76 -10.10 -10.17
C GLY A 62 -13.29 -10.50 -10.21
N ILE A 63 -12.48 -9.83 -11.00
CA ILE A 63 -11.04 -10.12 -11.14
C ILE A 63 -10.25 -9.21 -10.17
N PRO A 64 -9.42 -9.78 -9.27
CA PRO A 64 -8.58 -8.97 -8.39
C PRO A 64 -7.57 -8.14 -9.20
N VAL A 65 -7.57 -6.83 -8.99
CA VAL A 65 -6.70 -5.91 -9.74
C VAL A 65 -5.87 -5.01 -8.84
N GLY A 66 -6.15 -4.97 -7.55
CA GLY A 66 -5.39 -4.13 -6.64
C GLY A 66 -5.68 -4.44 -5.19
N CYS A 67 -4.83 -3.92 -4.31
CA CYS A 67 -4.96 -4.09 -2.88
C CYS A 67 -4.27 -2.97 -2.12
N ALA A 68 -4.65 -2.84 -0.86
CA ALA A 68 -3.94 -2.02 0.11
C ALA A 68 -4.15 -2.61 1.50
N SER A 69 -3.21 -2.39 2.38
CA SER A 69 -3.29 -2.92 3.73
C SER A 69 -2.57 -2.00 4.70
N PHE A 70 -2.84 -2.20 5.98
CA PHE A 70 -2.03 -1.60 7.03
C PHE A 70 -1.83 -2.61 8.16
N LYS A 71 -0.81 -2.37 8.95
CA LYS A 71 -0.59 -3.10 10.19
C LYS A 71 -0.36 -2.12 11.33
N ARG A 72 -0.59 -2.58 12.56
CA ARG A 72 -0.34 -1.76 13.73
C ARG A 72 1.14 -1.40 13.82
N TYR A 73 1.45 -0.13 14.02
CA TYR A 73 2.79 0.35 14.34
C TYR A 73 2.91 0.62 15.85
N ASP A 74 1.98 1.39 16.40
CA ASP A 74 1.78 1.60 17.83
C ASP A 74 0.28 1.84 18.11
N ASP A 75 -0.07 2.25 19.33
CA ASP A 75 -1.47 2.39 19.71
C ASP A 75 -2.23 3.46 18.91
N ALA A 76 -1.54 4.46 18.40
CA ALA A 76 -2.16 5.58 17.67
C ALA A 76 -1.84 5.58 16.17
N CYS A 77 -0.89 4.76 15.72
CA CYS A 77 -0.35 4.80 14.38
C CYS A 77 -0.37 3.43 13.71
N ALA A 78 -0.85 3.39 12.47
CA ALA A 78 -0.76 2.20 11.62
C ALA A 78 0.16 2.47 10.43
N GLU A 79 0.82 1.43 9.96
CA GLU A 79 1.73 1.48 8.82
C GLU A 79 1.05 0.89 7.60
N ILE A 80 0.92 1.69 6.53
CA ILE A 80 0.42 1.21 5.24
C ILE A 80 1.44 0.26 4.63
N LYS A 81 0.96 -0.87 4.15
CA LYS A 81 1.77 -1.92 3.54
C LYS A 81 1.09 -2.43 2.28
N ARG A 82 1.89 -2.89 1.32
CA ARG A 82 1.43 -3.66 0.17
C ARG A 82 0.33 -2.97 -0.63
N VAL A 83 0.54 -1.70 -0.95
CA VAL A 83 -0.35 -0.97 -1.87
C VAL A 83 0.04 -1.31 -3.31
N PHE A 84 -0.92 -1.83 -4.06
CA PHE A 84 -0.69 -2.21 -5.45
C PHE A 84 -1.97 -2.03 -6.26
N LEU A 85 -1.80 -1.57 -7.49
CA LEU A 85 -2.87 -1.50 -8.49
C LEU A 85 -2.25 -1.86 -9.83
N GLN A 86 -2.84 -2.81 -10.54
CA GLN A 86 -2.38 -3.19 -11.87
C GLN A 86 -2.36 -1.98 -12.79
N GLU A 87 -1.36 -1.91 -13.65
CA GLU A 87 -1.10 -0.75 -14.51
C GLU A 87 -2.32 -0.36 -15.35
N ALA A 88 -3.02 -1.34 -15.90
CA ALA A 88 -4.21 -1.10 -16.73
C ALA A 88 -5.35 -0.39 -15.98
N CYS A 89 -5.35 -0.43 -14.64
CA CYS A 89 -6.38 0.17 -13.81
C CYS A 89 -5.97 1.53 -13.24
N ARG A 90 -4.76 1.99 -13.50
CA ARG A 90 -4.24 3.26 -13.00
C ARG A 90 -4.81 4.45 -13.77
N GLY A 91 -4.78 5.62 -13.16
CA GLY A 91 -5.23 6.86 -13.78
C GLY A 91 -6.75 7.03 -13.85
N GLN A 92 -7.51 6.22 -13.13
CA GLN A 92 -8.99 6.24 -13.14
C GLN A 92 -9.59 6.58 -11.77
N GLY A 93 -8.77 6.99 -10.80
CA GLY A 93 -9.21 7.33 -9.46
C GLY A 93 -9.34 6.14 -8.51
N VAL A 94 -9.04 4.92 -8.96
CA VAL A 94 -9.17 3.69 -8.14
C VAL A 94 -8.19 3.71 -6.97
N GLY A 95 -6.94 4.09 -7.20
CA GLY A 95 -5.93 4.16 -6.14
C GLY A 95 -6.30 5.17 -5.06
N ARG A 96 -6.87 6.30 -5.43
CA ARG A 96 -7.33 7.32 -4.50
C ARG A 96 -8.48 6.81 -3.64
N GLU A 97 -9.44 6.14 -4.25
CA GLU A 97 -10.55 5.53 -3.52
C GLU A 97 -10.08 4.42 -2.58
N LEU A 98 -9.14 3.59 -3.05
CA LEU A 98 -8.54 2.53 -2.26
C LEU A 98 -7.90 3.11 -0.99
N LEU A 99 -7.11 4.17 -1.11
CA LEU A 99 -6.50 4.85 0.04
C LEU A 99 -7.56 5.47 0.95
N ALA A 100 -8.57 6.12 0.40
CA ALA A 100 -9.63 6.74 1.19
C ALA A 100 -10.37 5.72 2.04
N ARG A 101 -10.66 4.55 1.47
CA ARG A 101 -11.30 3.45 2.20
C ARG A 101 -10.39 2.85 3.27
N LEU A 102 -9.10 2.74 2.98
CA LEU A 102 -8.12 2.26 3.96
C LEU A 102 -8.01 3.24 5.14
N GLU A 103 -8.00 4.53 4.85
CA GLU A 103 -7.98 5.59 5.88
C GLU A 103 -9.21 5.54 6.76
N ALA A 104 -10.40 5.37 6.17
CA ALA A 104 -11.64 5.24 6.92
C ALA A 104 -11.60 4.02 7.84
N MET A 105 -11.09 2.91 7.36
CA MET A 105 -10.95 1.68 8.13
C MET A 105 -10.00 1.87 9.31
N ALA A 106 -8.89 2.57 9.11
CA ALA A 106 -7.94 2.88 10.17
C ALA A 106 -8.56 3.80 11.23
N ARG A 107 -9.32 4.81 10.82
CA ARG A 107 -10.05 5.68 11.76
C ARG A 107 -11.03 4.89 12.62
N GLU A 108 -11.80 4.00 12.02
CA GLU A 108 -12.77 3.16 12.74
C GLU A 108 -12.10 2.29 13.80
N LYS A 109 -10.85 1.89 13.57
CA LYS A 109 -10.07 1.10 14.52
C LYS A 109 -9.36 1.95 15.57
N GLY A 110 -9.51 3.26 15.52
CA GLY A 110 -8.96 4.17 16.51
C GLY A 110 -7.58 4.71 16.22
N TYR A 111 -7.03 4.43 15.04
CA TYR A 111 -5.75 5.01 14.64
C TYR A 111 -5.93 6.48 14.27
N ARG A 112 -4.94 7.29 14.62
CA ARG A 112 -4.94 8.74 14.40
C ARG A 112 -4.00 9.15 13.28
N THR A 113 -3.05 8.30 12.92
CA THR A 113 -2.01 8.57 11.93
C THR A 113 -1.73 7.32 11.12
N LEU A 114 -1.50 7.52 9.83
CA LEU A 114 -0.96 6.49 8.95
C LEU A 114 0.45 6.90 8.53
N ILE A 115 1.36 5.95 8.57
CA ILE A 115 2.72 6.10 8.06
C ILE A 115 2.96 5.08 6.96
N LEU A 116 3.93 5.35 6.10
CA LEU A 116 4.33 4.45 5.03
C LEU A 116 5.79 4.67 4.66
N GLU A 117 6.36 3.67 4.01
CA GLU A 117 7.66 3.77 3.36
C GLU A 117 7.47 3.51 1.85
N SER A 118 8.13 4.31 1.03
CA SER A 118 8.13 4.20 -0.43
C SER A 118 9.51 4.59 -0.95
N GLY A 119 9.61 5.00 -2.19
CA GLY A 119 10.89 5.43 -2.76
C GLY A 119 10.69 6.18 -4.07
N GLU A 120 11.66 6.99 -4.44
CA GLU A 120 11.60 7.83 -5.65
C GLU A 120 11.38 7.03 -6.95
N PRO A 121 11.90 5.79 -7.13
CA PRO A 121 11.57 5.00 -8.32
C PRO A 121 10.08 4.68 -8.46
N LEU A 122 9.33 4.68 -7.35
CA LEU A 122 7.89 4.42 -7.34
C LEU A 122 7.10 5.71 -7.61
N LYS A 123 7.27 6.28 -8.79
CA LYS A 123 6.75 7.62 -9.12
C LYS A 123 5.24 7.73 -9.03
N ASP A 124 4.52 6.71 -9.49
CA ASP A 124 3.04 6.72 -9.45
C ASP A 124 2.55 6.64 -8.01
N ALA A 125 3.17 5.79 -7.19
CA ALA A 125 2.84 5.67 -5.78
C ALA A 125 3.13 6.97 -5.03
N MET A 126 4.30 7.56 -5.24
CA MET A 126 4.67 8.83 -4.61
C MET A 126 3.70 9.95 -4.97
N ARG A 127 3.29 10.01 -6.24
CA ARG A 127 2.31 11.00 -6.70
C ARG A 127 0.95 10.79 -6.02
N LEU A 128 0.51 9.53 -5.93
CA LEU A 128 -0.73 9.17 -5.28
C LEU A 128 -0.75 9.60 -3.81
N TYR A 129 0.33 9.29 -3.07
CA TYR A 129 0.42 9.62 -1.65
C TYR A 129 0.44 11.13 -1.43
N ARG A 130 1.21 11.87 -2.21
CA ARG A 130 1.24 13.34 -2.11
C ARG A 130 -0.12 13.95 -2.40
N ALA A 131 -0.80 13.48 -3.45
CA ALA A 131 -2.14 13.95 -3.81
C ALA A 131 -3.18 13.63 -2.73
N ALA A 132 -2.98 12.54 -1.98
CA ALA A 132 -3.86 12.16 -0.88
C ALA A 132 -3.55 12.89 0.44
N GLY A 133 -2.52 13.73 0.47
CA GLY A 133 -2.20 14.55 1.64
C GLY A 133 -1.10 13.98 2.53
N TYR A 134 -0.39 12.95 2.08
CA TYR A 134 0.77 12.43 2.81
C TYR A 134 1.95 13.36 2.64
N ARG A 135 2.72 13.54 3.70
CA ARG A 135 3.91 14.38 3.71
C ARG A 135 5.15 13.59 4.11
N VAL A 136 6.29 13.98 3.60
CA VAL A 136 7.57 13.34 3.92
C VAL A 136 7.94 13.61 5.38
N ILE A 137 8.38 12.55 6.06
CA ILE A 137 8.89 12.60 7.44
C ILE A 137 10.27 11.93 7.48
N PRO A 138 11.03 12.11 8.58
CA PRO A 138 12.26 11.34 8.76
C PRO A 138 11.98 9.84 8.71
N ASN A 139 12.91 9.06 8.16
CA ASN A 139 12.77 7.62 8.07
C ASN A 139 12.60 7.00 9.45
N PHE A 140 11.66 6.06 9.57
CA PHE A 140 11.31 5.44 10.84
C PHE A 140 11.65 3.94 10.84
N GLY A 141 11.68 3.35 12.05
CA GLY A 141 11.84 1.92 12.24
C GLY A 141 13.04 1.35 11.51
N PRO A 142 12.87 0.22 10.80
CA PRO A 142 13.98 -0.42 10.08
C PRO A 142 14.50 0.44 8.93
N TYR A 143 13.76 1.44 8.48
CA TYR A 143 14.13 2.28 7.35
C TYR A 143 15.04 3.45 7.75
N ALA A 144 15.27 3.66 9.05
CA ALA A 144 16.06 4.80 9.55
C ALA A 144 17.45 4.86 8.94
N ASP A 145 18.07 3.69 8.67
CA ASP A 145 19.39 3.58 8.08
C ASP A 145 19.38 3.23 6.59
N MET A 146 18.21 3.40 5.93
CA MET A 146 18.03 3.11 4.51
C MET A 146 17.82 4.41 3.72
N PRO A 147 18.90 5.03 3.18
CA PRO A 147 18.79 6.35 2.56
C PRO A 147 17.95 6.39 1.29
N ALA A 148 17.73 5.24 0.64
CA ALA A 148 16.85 5.15 -0.53
C ALA A 148 15.37 5.16 -0.18
N SER A 149 15.01 4.95 1.09
CA SER A 149 13.63 4.96 1.56
C SER A 149 13.11 6.39 1.72
N VAL A 150 11.86 6.59 1.34
CA VAL A 150 11.11 7.82 1.59
C VAL A 150 9.93 7.47 2.48
N CYS A 151 9.93 7.99 3.69
CA CYS A 151 8.83 7.76 4.64
C CYS A 151 7.88 8.94 4.63
N MET A 152 6.60 8.66 4.77
CA MET A 152 5.55 9.66 4.73
C MET A 152 4.51 9.40 5.82
N GLU A 153 3.76 10.44 6.19
CA GLU A 153 2.66 10.33 7.13
C GLU A 153 1.46 11.15 6.71
N LYS A 154 0.30 10.75 7.20
CA LYS A 154 -0.92 11.55 7.13
C LYS A 154 -1.67 11.41 8.46
N ARG A 155 -2.09 12.54 9.02
CA ARG A 155 -3.01 12.55 10.17
C ARG A 155 -4.42 12.30 9.68
N LEU A 156 -5.10 11.39 10.34
CA LEU A 156 -6.47 11.00 9.98
C LEU A 156 -7.53 11.93 10.59
#